data_d2eec3cf144a9e44c10320977dadc1f8
#
_entry.id   d2eec3cf144a9e44c10320977dadc1f8
#
_cell.length_a   1.000
_cell.length_b   1.000
_cell.length_c   1.000
_cell.angle_alpha   90.00
_cell.angle_beta   90.00
_cell.angle_gamma   90.00
#
_symmetry.space_group_name_H-M   'P 1'
#
loop_
_entity.id
_entity.type
_entity.pdbx_description
1 polymer ?
#
loop_
_entity_poly.entity_id
_entity_poly.type
_entity_poly.pdbx_seq_one_letter_code
_entity_poly.pdbx_strand_id
1 'polypeptide(L)'
;MYFAEFCDIIENGLLYIFQSGGLSGGKSVSLGHISGWDRVYSTCMSRWEVSYRKEKRGKIMPNYRQNKPEADILMNSMRSMGYTFEAAISDIIDNSISAGAENIKLEFPVDPADCYIAVCDDGCGMTSDELFQAMRYGSNHASSERSENDLGRFGLGLKAASFSQCRKLTVISKKDGKLSAYSWDLDYIENNKSEGWALAEYSEDEIQELRLLSWFEDKPHGTVVIWERFDFIEKSTGSVYQELSRYSDTTCDYISLIFHRFLNRVENRISIRVNNFEVSGLDPFLTEHKKTNPRRRMKIPVTDTNGNERYVTVQPYVLPFQKDMTKEDIKKIGGIENYRTSQGFYIYRNERLIIWGTWFGRHKNELTKHARVMVDIPNSLDDIWGIDIKKQNARIPKILKNQLSKAVDEAMDISIRTQTHRGRINKVDENVDYIWDRVQERNNQFTYKLNRDSRIFDLLKDKVDDSTWSLIDMVLEEIESNIPYQQIYIDKSQNQVFDEKTDERLAEVEAKALMLIDMAKKMGNSDIHSIIEVLFRSEPFIAYPALKEKLEKDV
;
A
#
# COMPACT_ATOMS: atom_id res chain seq x y z
N MET A 1 -3.95 -25.49 -38.21
CA MET A 1 -5.25 -24.82 -38.40
C MET A 1 -5.69 -24.84 -39.88
N TYR A 2 -4.88 -24.44 -40.84
CA TYR A 2 -5.22 -24.46 -42.27
C TYR A 2 -5.38 -25.84 -42.90
N PHE A 3 -4.84 -26.91 -42.30
CA PHE A 3 -4.92 -28.27 -42.83
C PHE A 3 -6.18 -29.03 -42.39
N ALA A 4 -6.79 -28.69 -41.27
CA ALA A 4 -8.03 -29.28 -40.79
C ALA A 4 -9.24 -28.79 -41.60
N GLU A 5 -9.28 -27.53 -41.99
CA GLU A 5 -10.34 -26.96 -42.85
C GLU A 5 -10.28 -27.54 -44.27
N PHE A 6 -9.08 -27.96 -44.76
CA PHE A 6 -8.92 -28.56 -46.07
C PHE A 6 -9.44 -30.00 -46.12
N CYS A 7 -9.39 -30.73 -45.02
CA CYS A 7 -9.93 -32.07 -44.91
C CYS A 7 -11.46 -32.11 -44.85
N ASP A 8 -12.09 -31.17 -44.13
CA ASP A 8 -13.54 -31.05 -44.03
C ASP A 8 -14.21 -30.71 -45.39
N ILE A 9 -13.49 -29.98 -46.25
CA ILE A 9 -13.95 -29.62 -47.60
C ILE A 9 -13.93 -30.84 -48.54
N ILE A 10 -13.02 -31.78 -48.32
CA ILE A 10 -12.92 -33.01 -49.15
C ILE A 10 -13.94 -34.07 -48.73
N GLU A 11 -14.24 -34.21 -47.48
CA GLU A 11 -15.23 -35.19 -46.95
C GLU A 11 -16.68 -34.79 -47.34
N ASN A 12 -16.97 -33.53 -47.51
CA ASN A 12 -18.31 -33.04 -47.91
C ASN A 12 -18.52 -32.86 -49.43
N GLY A 13 -17.57 -33.24 -50.29
CA GLY A 13 -17.72 -33.29 -51.75
C GLY A 13 -17.85 -31.93 -52.43
N LEU A 14 -17.45 -30.83 -51.78
CA LEU A 14 -17.54 -29.46 -52.34
C LEU A 14 -16.15 -28.80 -52.36
N LEU A 15 -15.57 -28.74 -53.56
CA LEU A 15 -14.31 -28.04 -53.81
C LEU A 15 -14.59 -26.60 -54.28
N TYR A 16 -14.28 -25.60 -53.45
CA TYR A 16 -14.27 -24.22 -53.86
C TYR A 16 -12.85 -23.81 -54.27
N ILE A 17 -12.70 -23.42 -55.53
CA ILE A 17 -11.44 -22.84 -56.01
C ILE A 17 -11.50 -21.35 -55.79
N PHE A 18 -10.73 -20.83 -54.86
CA PHE A 18 -10.50 -19.38 -54.68
C PHE A 18 -9.39 -18.93 -55.63
N GLN A 19 -9.75 -18.18 -56.65
CA GLN A 19 -8.80 -17.38 -57.41
C GLN A 19 -8.59 -16.04 -56.72
N SER A 20 -7.35 -15.73 -56.41
CA SER A 20 -6.94 -14.45 -55.83
C SER A 20 -7.18 -13.35 -56.89
N GLY A 21 -8.21 -12.55 -56.70
CA GLY A 21 -8.49 -11.36 -57.50
C GLY A 21 -9.94 -10.95 -57.29
N GLY A 22 -10.12 -9.77 -56.74
CA GLY A 22 -11.33 -9.18 -56.16
C GLY A 22 -12.62 -9.31 -56.94
N LEU A 23 -13.69 -9.15 -56.17
CA LEU A 23 -15.07 -8.83 -56.54
C LEU A 23 -16.06 -9.98 -56.80
N SER A 24 -16.97 -10.09 -55.84
CA SER A 24 -18.41 -10.45 -55.96
C SER A 24 -18.85 -11.47 -57.00
N GLY A 25 -19.46 -12.56 -56.56
CA GLY A 25 -20.35 -13.37 -57.34
C GLY A 25 -20.02 -14.87 -57.28
N GLY A 26 -20.60 -15.60 -56.33
CA GLY A 26 -20.52 -17.04 -56.28
C GLY A 26 -21.27 -17.69 -57.45
N LYS A 27 -20.59 -18.42 -58.31
CA LYS A 27 -21.19 -19.35 -59.27
C LYS A 27 -20.75 -20.76 -58.93
N SER A 28 -21.70 -21.62 -58.67
CA SER A 28 -21.48 -23.05 -58.54
C SER A 28 -21.15 -23.63 -59.93
N VAL A 29 -20.04 -24.32 -60.04
CA VAL A 29 -19.61 -25.05 -61.24
C VAL A 29 -19.73 -26.53 -60.96
N SER A 30 -20.51 -27.24 -61.76
CA SER A 30 -20.58 -28.70 -61.72
C SER A 30 -19.29 -29.31 -62.31
N LEU A 31 -18.64 -30.19 -61.54
CA LEU A 31 -17.42 -30.89 -61.96
C LEU A 31 -17.74 -31.98 -62.98
N GLY A 32 -17.29 -31.81 -64.22
CA GLY A 32 -17.18 -32.91 -65.17
C GLY A 32 -15.97 -33.82 -64.86
N HIS A 33 -16.10 -35.11 -65.16
CA HIS A 33 -15.04 -36.11 -65.01
C HIS A 33 -13.77 -35.67 -65.74
N ILE A 34 -12.72 -35.37 -65.02
CA ILE A 34 -11.38 -35.12 -65.56
C ILE A 34 -10.52 -36.36 -65.30
N SER A 35 -10.20 -37.08 -66.34
CA SER A 35 -9.34 -38.24 -66.32
C SER A 35 -7.92 -37.84 -65.91
N GLY A 36 -7.54 -38.13 -64.70
CA GLY A 36 -6.21 -37.82 -64.15
C GLY A 36 -6.22 -37.53 -62.65
N TRP A 37 -7.38 -37.22 -62.06
CA TRP A 37 -7.50 -36.87 -60.64
C TRP A 37 -7.36 -38.04 -59.70
N ASP A 38 -7.71 -39.27 -60.13
CA ASP A 38 -7.57 -40.48 -59.31
C ASP A 38 -6.12 -40.77 -58.92
N ARG A 39 -5.14 -40.45 -59.78
CA ARG A 39 -3.71 -40.57 -59.46
C ARG A 39 -3.22 -39.52 -58.46
N VAL A 40 -3.69 -38.31 -58.58
CA VAL A 40 -3.32 -37.19 -57.69
C VAL A 40 -3.93 -37.44 -56.30
N TYR A 41 -5.20 -37.83 -56.24
CA TYR A 41 -5.92 -38.15 -55.03
C TYR A 41 -5.26 -39.38 -54.29
N SER A 42 -5.00 -40.43 -55.01
CA SER A 42 -4.32 -41.61 -54.46
C SER A 42 -2.90 -41.30 -53.95
N THR A 43 -2.17 -40.43 -54.64
CA THR A 43 -0.83 -40.01 -54.23
C THR A 43 -0.88 -39.02 -53.03
N CYS A 44 -1.85 -38.16 -52.98
CA CYS A 44 -2.06 -37.26 -51.84
C CYS A 44 -2.53 -38.03 -50.60
N MET A 45 -3.48 -38.94 -50.75
CA MET A 45 -3.97 -39.78 -49.64
C MET A 45 -2.90 -40.73 -49.12
N SER A 46 -2.09 -41.34 -49.97
CA SER A 46 -0.99 -42.18 -49.53
C SER A 46 0.11 -41.39 -48.81
N ARG A 47 0.43 -40.18 -49.27
CA ARG A 47 1.33 -39.27 -48.54
C ARG A 47 0.75 -38.76 -47.21
N TRP A 48 -0.56 -38.48 -47.17
CA TRP A 48 -1.25 -38.11 -45.96
C TRP A 48 -1.29 -39.27 -44.94
N GLU A 49 -1.65 -40.48 -45.34
CA GLU A 49 -1.61 -41.66 -44.48
C GLU A 49 -0.21 -41.95 -43.94
N VAL A 50 0.83 -41.79 -44.76
CA VAL A 50 2.23 -41.97 -44.31
C VAL A 50 2.62 -40.84 -43.35
N SER A 51 2.20 -39.59 -43.58
CA SER A 51 2.46 -38.47 -42.67
C SER A 51 1.69 -38.63 -41.37
N TYR A 52 0.40 -38.97 -41.44
CA TYR A 52 -0.45 -39.21 -40.27
C TYR A 52 0.02 -40.42 -39.44
N ARG A 53 0.49 -41.51 -40.11
CA ARG A 53 1.11 -42.64 -39.43
C ARG A 53 2.49 -42.30 -38.84
N LYS A 54 3.26 -41.38 -39.45
CA LYS A 54 4.51 -40.87 -38.90
C LYS A 54 4.27 -39.98 -37.69
N GLU A 55 3.27 -39.11 -37.72
CA GLU A 55 2.89 -38.29 -36.56
C GLU A 55 2.36 -39.15 -35.40
N LYS A 56 1.57 -40.17 -35.65
CA LYS A 56 1.14 -41.12 -34.60
C LYS A 56 2.27 -42.00 -34.06
N ARG A 57 3.30 -42.32 -34.88
CA ARG A 57 4.44 -43.13 -34.42
C ARG A 57 5.46 -42.36 -33.58
N GLY A 58 5.38 -41.05 -33.52
CA GLY A 58 6.34 -40.21 -32.77
C GLY A 58 5.88 -39.69 -31.42
N LYS A 59 4.58 -39.76 -31.08
CA LYS A 59 4.11 -39.38 -29.75
C LYS A 59 4.19 -40.59 -28.81
N ILE A 60 5.31 -40.67 -28.07
CA ILE A 60 5.36 -41.47 -26.84
C ILE A 60 4.32 -40.85 -25.91
N MET A 61 3.15 -41.48 -25.78
CA MET A 61 2.16 -41.07 -24.78
C MET A 61 2.73 -41.44 -23.41
N PRO A 62 3.02 -40.47 -22.55
CA PRO A 62 3.51 -40.80 -21.23
C PRO A 62 2.44 -41.58 -20.46
N ASN A 63 2.88 -42.57 -19.72
CA ASN A 63 1.99 -43.32 -18.84
C ASN A 63 1.78 -42.49 -17.57
N TYR A 64 0.58 -41.93 -17.36
CA TYR A 64 0.25 -41.14 -16.20
C TYR A 64 -0.10 -42.03 -15.02
N ARG A 65 0.64 -41.88 -13.91
CA ARG A 65 0.34 -42.46 -12.61
C ARG A 65 -0.18 -41.39 -11.64
N GLN A 66 -1.17 -41.75 -10.86
CA GLN A 66 -1.59 -40.86 -9.76
C GLN A 66 -0.49 -40.78 -8.71
N ASN A 67 -0.05 -39.54 -8.40
CA ASN A 67 0.92 -39.23 -7.37
C ASN A 67 0.28 -38.24 -6.38
N LYS A 68 -0.44 -38.77 -5.39
CA LYS A 68 -1.07 -37.96 -4.35
C LYS A 68 -0.01 -37.60 -3.30
N PRO A 69 0.11 -36.31 -2.92
CA PRO A 69 1.01 -35.94 -1.85
C PRO A 69 0.54 -36.51 -0.50
N GLU A 70 1.48 -36.87 0.35
CA GLU A 70 1.20 -37.25 1.74
C GLU A 70 0.72 -36.02 2.52
N ALA A 71 -0.31 -36.23 3.35
CA ALA A 71 -0.99 -35.12 4.04
C ALA A 71 -0.06 -34.38 5.00
N ASP A 72 0.67 -35.10 5.84
CA ASP A 72 1.61 -34.55 6.80
C ASP A 72 2.72 -33.75 6.14
N ILE A 73 3.32 -34.25 5.05
CA ILE A 73 4.40 -33.59 4.31
C ILE A 73 3.90 -32.29 3.66
N LEU A 74 2.74 -32.33 2.98
CA LEU A 74 2.21 -31.14 2.33
C LEU A 74 1.79 -30.07 3.33
N MET A 75 1.10 -30.45 4.41
CA MET A 75 0.67 -29.52 5.45
C MET A 75 1.87 -28.84 6.15
N ASN A 76 2.91 -29.62 6.49
CA ASN A 76 4.14 -29.06 7.08
C ASN A 76 4.89 -28.15 6.08
N SER A 77 4.89 -28.46 4.79
CA SER A 77 5.48 -27.59 3.77
C SER A 77 4.74 -26.25 3.68
N MET A 78 3.41 -26.26 3.80
CA MET A 78 2.59 -25.03 3.79
C MET A 78 2.84 -24.17 5.02
N ARG A 79 3.17 -24.73 6.19
CA ARG A 79 3.56 -23.99 7.40
C ARG A 79 4.77 -23.08 7.16
N SER A 80 5.66 -23.46 6.24
CA SER A 80 6.88 -22.71 5.90
C SER A 80 6.64 -21.54 4.93
N MET A 81 5.40 -21.23 4.58
CA MET A 81 5.09 -20.14 3.62
C MET A 81 5.45 -18.75 4.14
N GLY A 82 5.82 -18.61 5.43
CA GLY A 82 6.31 -17.36 6.02
C GLY A 82 5.22 -16.27 6.14
N TYR A 83 4.02 -16.63 6.55
CA TYR A 83 3.02 -15.67 7.02
C TYR A 83 3.51 -15.01 8.32
N THR A 84 3.29 -13.68 8.43
CA THR A 84 3.30 -13.05 9.74
C THR A 84 1.96 -13.35 10.44
N PHE A 85 1.93 -13.24 11.76
CA PHE A 85 0.73 -13.51 12.53
C PHE A 85 -0.44 -12.60 12.10
N GLU A 86 -0.16 -11.30 11.98
CA GLU A 86 -1.15 -10.28 11.60
C GLU A 86 -1.71 -10.52 10.19
N ALA A 87 -0.85 -10.95 9.26
CA ALA A 87 -1.30 -11.27 7.90
C ALA A 87 -2.18 -12.52 7.87
N ALA A 88 -1.85 -13.53 8.68
CA ALA A 88 -2.65 -14.74 8.78
C ALA A 88 -4.06 -14.44 9.35
N ILE A 89 -4.16 -13.66 10.41
CA ILE A 89 -5.44 -13.17 10.95
C ILE A 89 -6.22 -12.38 9.91
N SER A 90 -5.54 -11.49 9.18
CA SER A 90 -6.20 -10.67 8.16
C SER A 90 -6.81 -11.49 7.03
N ASP A 91 -6.21 -12.61 6.64
CA ASP A 91 -6.80 -13.51 5.63
C ASP A 91 -8.07 -14.21 6.15
N ILE A 92 -8.17 -14.45 7.46
CA ILE A 92 -9.42 -14.96 8.06
C ILE A 92 -10.48 -13.85 8.06
N ILE A 93 -10.11 -12.61 8.44
CA ILE A 93 -11.02 -11.45 8.38
C ILE A 93 -11.50 -11.19 6.94
N ASP A 94 -10.64 -11.33 5.92
CA ASP A 94 -11.04 -11.22 4.51
C ASP A 94 -12.16 -12.22 4.15
N ASN A 95 -12.09 -13.46 4.68
CA ASN A 95 -13.16 -14.45 4.49
C ASN A 95 -14.46 -14.03 5.17
N SER A 96 -14.39 -13.50 6.39
CA SER A 96 -15.55 -12.98 7.12
C SER A 96 -16.22 -11.81 6.37
N ILE A 97 -15.42 -10.86 5.85
CA ILE A 97 -15.92 -9.75 5.03
C ILE A 97 -16.56 -10.27 3.73
N SER A 98 -15.92 -11.24 3.07
CA SER A 98 -16.47 -11.86 1.85
C SER A 98 -17.76 -12.64 2.11
N ALA A 99 -17.96 -13.16 3.34
CA ALA A 99 -19.20 -13.77 3.79
C ALA A 99 -20.28 -12.75 4.19
N GLY A 100 -20.02 -11.45 4.04
CA GLY A 100 -20.96 -10.38 4.36
C GLY A 100 -21.11 -10.11 5.85
N ALA A 101 -20.10 -10.42 6.66
CA ALA A 101 -20.13 -10.13 8.09
C ALA A 101 -20.16 -8.62 8.37
N GLU A 102 -21.00 -8.21 9.32
CA GLU A 102 -21.04 -6.85 9.86
C GLU A 102 -20.26 -6.75 11.18
N ASN A 103 -20.23 -7.83 11.96
CA ASN A 103 -19.56 -7.90 13.25
C ASN A 103 -18.53 -9.04 13.25
N ILE A 104 -17.29 -8.68 13.49
CA ILE A 104 -16.17 -9.62 13.58
C ILE A 104 -15.51 -9.44 14.96
N LYS A 105 -15.33 -10.53 15.70
CA LYS A 105 -14.66 -10.54 17.01
C LYS A 105 -13.43 -11.43 16.94
N LEU A 106 -12.29 -10.88 17.33
CA LEU A 106 -11.08 -11.64 17.59
C LEU A 106 -10.99 -11.89 19.09
N GLU A 107 -10.74 -13.13 19.45
CA GLU A 107 -10.46 -13.50 20.84
C GLU A 107 -9.02 -13.93 20.99
N PHE A 108 -8.32 -13.26 21.88
CA PHE A 108 -6.98 -13.58 22.35
C PHE A 108 -7.05 -14.14 23.76
N PRO A 109 -6.12 -15.03 24.16
CA PRO A 109 -6.19 -15.69 25.45
C PRO A 109 -6.16 -14.69 26.61
N VAL A 110 -7.02 -14.92 27.60
CA VAL A 110 -7.08 -14.19 28.86
C VAL A 110 -6.43 -15.02 29.97
N ASP A 111 -6.53 -16.36 29.87
CA ASP A 111 -5.95 -17.31 30.81
C ASP A 111 -4.64 -17.90 30.22
N PRO A 112 -3.51 -17.81 30.93
CA PRO A 112 -2.27 -18.44 30.50
C PRO A 112 -2.35 -19.96 30.33
N ALA A 113 -3.27 -20.63 31.02
CA ALA A 113 -3.47 -22.08 30.93
C ALA A 113 -4.30 -22.50 29.74
N ASP A 114 -5.05 -21.57 29.11
CA ASP A 114 -5.94 -21.84 27.97
C ASP A 114 -5.65 -20.89 26.80
N CYS A 115 -4.56 -21.17 26.11
CA CYS A 115 -4.09 -20.38 24.96
C CYS A 115 -4.76 -20.83 23.66
N TYR A 116 -5.67 -20.02 23.15
CA TYR A 116 -6.27 -20.15 21.82
C TYR A 116 -6.44 -18.77 21.18
N ILE A 117 -6.63 -18.74 19.87
CA ILE A 117 -7.06 -17.57 19.12
C ILE A 117 -8.37 -17.95 18.41
N ALA A 118 -9.31 -17.02 18.39
CA ALA A 118 -10.52 -17.22 17.59
C ALA A 118 -10.88 -15.97 16.80
N VAL A 119 -11.45 -16.21 15.61
CA VAL A 119 -12.11 -15.20 14.78
C VAL A 119 -13.55 -15.62 14.62
N CYS A 120 -14.45 -14.81 15.14
CA CYS A 120 -15.89 -15.05 15.14
C CYS A 120 -16.56 -14.01 14.24
N ASP A 121 -17.42 -14.42 13.33
CA ASP A 121 -18.17 -13.54 12.45
C ASP A 121 -19.67 -13.88 12.41
N ASP A 122 -20.47 -12.91 12.01
CA ASP A 122 -21.91 -13.03 11.77
C ASP A 122 -22.25 -13.07 10.27
N GLY A 123 -21.32 -13.52 9.43
CA GLY A 123 -21.51 -13.71 7.99
C GLY A 123 -22.54 -14.77 7.64
N CYS A 124 -22.74 -15.06 6.36
CA CYS A 124 -23.79 -15.95 5.86
C CYS A 124 -23.71 -17.41 6.37
N GLY A 125 -22.60 -17.79 7.02
CA GLY A 125 -22.36 -19.14 7.49
C GLY A 125 -22.28 -20.18 6.38
N MET A 126 -22.09 -21.45 6.77
CA MET A 126 -21.95 -22.59 5.87
C MET A 126 -22.78 -23.78 6.35
N THR A 127 -23.42 -24.49 5.44
CA THR A 127 -23.96 -25.84 5.70
C THR A 127 -22.82 -26.82 5.94
N SER A 128 -23.13 -28.05 6.43
CA SER A 128 -22.11 -29.09 6.65
C SER A 128 -21.34 -29.39 5.36
N ASP A 129 -22.01 -29.54 4.24
CA ASP A 129 -21.37 -29.82 2.94
C ASP A 129 -20.50 -28.64 2.47
N GLU A 130 -20.99 -27.39 2.61
CA GLU A 130 -20.24 -26.19 2.25
C GLU A 130 -18.98 -26.07 3.12
N LEU A 131 -19.10 -26.32 4.44
CA LEU A 131 -18.00 -26.26 5.37
C LEU A 131 -16.98 -27.37 5.08
N PHE A 132 -17.42 -28.60 4.80
CA PHE A 132 -16.55 -29.71 4.38
C PHE A 132 -15.75 -29.34 3.13
N GLN A 133 -16.40 -28.73 2.12
CA GLN A 133 -15.71 -28.27 0.91
C GLN A 133 -14.76 -27.10 1.22
N ALA A 134 -15.15 -26.18 2.10
CA ALA A 134 -14.30 -25.07 2.53
C ALA A 134 -13.03 -25.57 3.26
N MET A 135 -13.13 -26.64 4.03
CA MET A 135 -12.01 -27.27 4.72
C MET A 135 -11.09 -28.07 3.77
N ARG A 136 -11.54 -28.42 2.58
CA ARG A 136 -10.74 -29.18 1.61
C ARG A 136 -9.59 -28.32 1.06
N TYR A 137 -8.41 -28.91 0.93
CA TYR A 137 -7.28 -28.25 0.27
C TYR A 137 -7.52 -28.16 -1.24
N GLY A 138 -7.41 -26.93 -1.79
CA GLY A 138 -7.62 -26.69 -3.22
C GLY A 138 -9.09 -26.79 -3.65
N SER A 139 -10.02 -26.31 -2.85
CA SER A 139 -11.46 -26.35 -3.11
C SER A 139 -11.92 -25.55 -4.33
N ASN A 140 -11.19 -24.49 -4.72
CA ASN A 140 -11.51 -23.64 -5.88
C ASN A 140 -10.31 -23.50 -6.81
N HIS A 141 -10.57 -23.54 -8.13
CA HIS A 141 -9.55 -23.18 -9.12
C HIS A 141 -9.30 -21.68 -9.12
N ALA A 142 -8.04 -21.27 -9.23
CA ALA A 142 -7.65 -19.85 -9.34
C ALA A 142 -8.30 -19.13 -10.55
N SER A 143 -8.78 -19.89 -11.55
CA SER A 143 -9.41 -19.41 -12.79
C SER A 143 -10.95 -19.45 -12.77
N SER A 144 -11.61 -19.87 -11.68
CA SER A 144 -13.09 -19.83 -11.61
C SER A 144 -13.61 -18.40 -11.63
N GLU A 145 -14.74 -18.15 -12.31
CA GLU A 145 -15.42 -16.86 -12.25
C GLU A 145 -15.80 -16.54 -10.81
N ARG A 146 -15.46 -15.33 -10.36
CA ARG A 146 -15.67 -14.86 -9.00
C ARG A 146 -16.52 -13.61 -8.99
N SER A 147 -17.19 -13.39 -7.88
CA SER A 147 -17.86 -12.10 -7.68
C SER A 147 -16.81 -10.97 -7.64
N GLU A 148 -17.18 -9.79 -8.14
CA GLU A 148 -16.30 -8.62 -8.15
C GLU A 148 -15.86 -8.19 -6.74
N ASN A 149 -16.60 -8.59 -5.70
CA ASN A 149 -16.38 -8.22 -4.30
C ASN A 149 -15.58 -9.28 -3.50
N ASP A 150 -15.20 -10.41 -4.11
CA ASP A 150 -14.47 -11.46 -3.40
C ASP A 150 -13.04 -11.02 -3.06
N LEU A 151 -12.68 -11.05 -1.77
CA LEU A 151 -11.34 -10.78 -1.26
C LEU A 151 -10.43 -12.01 -1.33
N GLY A 152 -10.99 -13.23 -1.41
CA GLY A 152 -10.26 -14.49 -1.55
C GLY A 152 -9.74 -14.72 -2.97
N ARG A 153 -8.57 -15.35 -3.15
CA ARG A 153 -8.01 -15.63 -4.49
C ARG A 153 -7.77 -17.11 -4.77
N PHE A 154 -7.25 -17.86 -3.84
CA PHE A 154 -6.64 -19.15 -4.10
C PHE A 154 -7.36 -20.34 -3.45
N GLY A 155 -8.39 -20.13 -2.63
CA GLY A 155 -9.05 -21.19 -1.86
C GLY A 155 -8.12 -21.88 -0.84
N LEU A 156 -6.95 -21.31 -0.60
CA LEU A 156 -5.92 -21.81 0.32
C LEU A 156 -5.76 -20.92 1.56
N GLY A 157 -6.28 -19.68 1.54
CA GLY A 157 -6.04 -18.65 2.56
C GLY A 157 -6.35 -19.16 3.97
N LEU A 158 -7.56 -19.68 4.20
CA LEU A 158 -7.95 -20.22 5.51
C LEU A 158 -6.93 -21.24 6.05
N LYS A 159 -6.58 -22.27 5.25
CA LYS A 159 -5.69 -23.36 5.68
C LYS A 159 -4.24 -22.92 5.77
N ALA A 160 -3.72 -22.24 4.73
CA ALA A 160 -2.32 -21.81 4.71
C ALA A 160 -2.02 -20.77 5.79
N ALA A 161 -2.91 -19.81 5.99
CA ALA A 161 -2.81 -18.83 7.07
C ALA A 161 -2.84 -19.51 8.43
N SER A 162 -3.86 -20.35 8.70
CA SER A 162 -4.01 -21.01 10.00
C SER A 162 -2.83 -21.92 10.33
N PHE A 163 -2.43 -22.82 9.43
CA PHE A 163 -1.33 -23.75 9.72
C PHE A 163 0.04 -23.10 9.75
N SER A 164 0.20 -21.89 9.21
CA SER A 164 1.42 -21.13 9.46
C SER A 164 1.58 -20.71 10.93
N GLN A 165 0.47 -20.72 11.71
CA GLN A 165 0.44 -20.23 13.09
C GLN A 165 0.18 -21.34 14.13
N CYS A 166 -0.68 -22.30 13.82
CA CYS A 166 -1.15 -23.31 14.76
C CYS A 166 -0.99 -24.74 14.25
N ARG A 167 -1.18 -25.73 15.11
CA ARG A 167 -1.21 -27.14 14.74
C ARG A 167 -2.61 -27.73 14.70
N LYS A 168 -3.60 -27.05 15.31
CA LYS A 168 -5.00 -27.47 15.25
C LYS A 168 -5.88 -26.30 14.83
N LEU A 169 -6.63 -26.50 13.76
CA LEU A 169 -7.60 -25.57 13.20
C LEU A 169 -9.00 -26.18 13.33
N THR A 170 -9.88 -25.56 14.09
CA THR A 170 -11.29 -25.92 14.20
C THR A 170 -12.13 -24.82 13.58
N VAL A 171 -13.13 -25.20 12.77
CA VAL A 171 -14.10 -24.26 12.19
C VAL A 171 -15.50 -24.73 12.55
N ILE A 172 -16.27 -23.85 13.19
CA ILE A 172 -17.68 -24.06 13.53
C ILE A 172 -18.49 -23.07 12.68
N SER A 173 -19.52 -23.53 12.02
CA SER A 173 -20.39 -22.65 11.25
C SER A 173 -21.86 -22.94 11.50
N LYS A 174 -22.66 -21.87 11.57
CA LYS A 174 -24.12 -21.92 11.71
C LYS A 174 -24.76 -21.38 10.44
N LYS A 175 -25.67 -22.18 9.84
CA LYS A 175 -26.50 -21.77 8.71
C LYS A 175 -27.86 -22.43 8.82
N ASP A 176 -28.91 -21.66 8.54
CA ASP A 176 -30.31 -22.14 8.64
C ASP A 176 -30.63 -22.79 10.01
N GLY A 177 -30.07 -22.25 11.09
CA GLY A 177 -30.23 -22.72 12.45
C GLY A 177 -29.47 -23.99 12.82
N LYS A 178 -28.73 -24.61 11.88
CA LYS A 178 -27.93 -25.81 12.11
C LYS A 178 -26.46 -25.46 12.30
N LEU A 179 -25.85 -26.10 13.30
CA LEU A 179 -24.41 -26.03 13.55
C LEU A 179 -23.69 -27.19 12.87
N SER A 180 -22.51 -26.94 12.34
CA SER A 180 -21.59 -27.93 11.80
C SER A 180 -20.18 -27.55 12.21
N ALA A 181 -19.33 -28.55 12.50
CA ALA A 181 -17.95 -28.29 12.87
C ALA A 181 -17.01 -29.34 12.28
N TYR A 182 -15.85 -28.87 11.82
CA TYR A 182 -14.76 -29.70 11.32
C TYR A 182 -13.43 -29.21 11.88
N SER A 183 -12.48 -30.15 12.07
CA SER A 183 -11.15 -29.82 12.55
C SER A 183 -10.06 -30.55 11.78
N TRP A 184 -9.03 -29.81 11.42
CA TRP A 184 -7.74 -30.34 11.04
C TRP A 184 -6.82 -30.38 12.26
N ASP A 185 -6.33 -31.55 12.62
CA ASP A 185 -5.36 -31.77 13.71
C ASP A 185 -4.09 -32.37 13.12
N LEU A 186 -3.02 -31.57 13.06
CA LEU A 186 -1.76 -31.97 12.45
C LEU A 186 -1.06 -33.06 13.29
N ASP A 187 -1.21 -33.04 14.62
CA ASP A 187 -0.66 -34.06 15.48
C ASP A 187 -1.33 -35.42 15.23
N TYR A 188 -2.65 -35.41 15.01
CA TYR A 188 -3.39 -36.61 14.66
C TYR A 188 -2.93 -37.18 13.30
N ILE A 189 -2.80 -36.32 12.28
CA ILE A 189 -2.39 -36.72 10.92
C ILE A 189 -0.96 -37.28 10.93
N GLU A 190 -0.03 -36.68 11.67
CA GLU A 190 1.36 -37.14 11.80
C GLU A 190 1.46 -38.51 12.49
N ASN A 191 0.61 -38.75 13.48
CA ASN A 191 0.58 -40.01 14.22
C ASN A 191 -0.19 -41.12 13.50
N ASN A 192 -1.14 -40.78 12.61
CA ASN A 192 -2.01 -41.69 11.90
C ASN A 192 -1.86 -41.60 10.36
N LYS A 193 -0.63 -41.67 9.88
CA LYS A 193 -0.29 -41.47 8.45
C LYS A 193 -1.07 -42.35 7.46
N SER A 194 -1.48 -43.54 7.89
CA SER A 194 -2.27 -44.47 7.08
C SER A 194 -3.66 -43.95 6.72
N GLU A 195 -4.22 -43.04 7.53
CA GLU A 195 -5.54 -42.42 7.29
C GLU A 195 -5.45 -41.24 6.30
N GLY A 196 -4.24 -40.74 6.01
CA GLY A 196 -4.00 -39.71 5.01
C GLY A 196 -4.63 -38.39 5.36
N TRP A 197 -5.52 -37.88 4.52
CA TRP A 197 -6.22 -36.60 4.70
C TRP A 197 -7.43 -36.74 5.65
N ALA A 198 -7.18 -37.13 6.90
CA ALA A 198 -8.22 -37.30 7.91
C ALA A 198 -8.68 -35.94 8.46
N LEU A 199 -9.90 -35.55 8.16
CA LEU A 199 -10.57 -34.36 8.68
C LEU A 199 -11.57 -34.82 9.75
N ALA A 200 -11.45 -34.33 10.97
CA ALA A 200 -12.38 -34.62 12.05
C ALA A 200 -13.72 -33.91 11.79
N GLU A 201 -14.81 -34.66 11.84
CA GLU A 201 -16.19 -34.19 11.80
C GLU A 201 -16.81 -34.36 13.21
N TYR A 202 -17.49 -33.35 13.71
CA TYR A 202 -18.10 -33.37 15.04
C TYR A 202 -19.60 -33.66 14.92
N SER A 203 -20.11 -34.58 15.74
CA SER A 203 -21.52 -34.81 15.92
C SER A 203 -22.19 -33.64 16.65
N GLU A 204 -23.54 -33.59 16.63
CA GLU A 204 -24.31 -32.52 17.30
C GLU A 204 -23.98 -32.45 18.80
N ASP A 205 -23.81 -33.60 19.47
CA ASP A 205 -23.45 -33.65 20.89
C ASP A 205 -22.04 -33.17 21.14
N GLU A 206 -21.08 -33.58 20.32
CA GLU A 206 -19.66 -33.12 20.42
C GLU A 206 -19.51 -31.63 20.13
N ILE A 207 -20.34 -31.08 19.23
CA ILE A 207 -20.35 -29.63 18.98
C ILE A 207 -20.69 -28.86 20.26
N GLN A 208 -21.59 -29.37 21.12
CA GLN A 208 -21.97 -28.69 22.35
C GLN A 208 -20.81 -28.57 23.37
N GLU A 209 -19.78 -29.37 23.24
CA GLU A 209 -18.57 -29.31 24.07
C GLU A 209 -17.51 -28.35 23.50
N LEU A 210 -17.72 -27.82 22.28
CA LEU A 210 -16.79 -26.87 21.69
C LEU A 210 -16.91 -25.48 22.32
N ARG A 211 -15.80 -24.76 22.33
CA ARG A 211 -15.75 -23.39 22.86
C ARG A 211 -16.46 -22.39 21.94
N LEU A 212 -16.90 -21.26 22.50
CA LEU A 212 -17.45 -20.11 21.79
C LEU A 212 -18.83 -20.32 21.13
N LEU A 213 -19.57 -21.34 21.52
CA LEU A 213 -20.93 -21.54 21.02
C LEU A 213 -21.88 -20.41 21.40
N SER A 214 -21.62 -19.71 22.50
CA SER A 214 -22.36 -18.53 22.91
C SER A 214 -22.35 -17.41 21.84
N TRP A 215 -21.37 -17.43 20.95
CA TRP A 215 -21.34 -16.52 19.80
C TRP A 215 -22.58 -16.65 18.91
N PHE A 216 -23.15 -17.85 18.82
CA PHE A 216 -24.27 -18.17 17.94
C PHE A 216 -25.66 -18.04 18.60
N GLU A 217 -25.74 -17.77 19.91
CA GLU A 217 -27.04 -17.74 20.64
C GLU A 217 -28.04 -16.77 20.00
N ASP A 218 -27.59 -15.55 19.72
CA ASP A 218 -28.43 -14.48 19.17
C ASP A 218 -28.28 -14.30 17.64
N LYS A 219 -27.57 -15.20 16.95
CA LYS A 219 -27.27 -15.07 15.52
C LYS A 219 -27.91 -16.20 14.70
N PRO A 220 -28.55 -15.88 13.57
CA PRO A 220 -29.14 -16.89 12.68
C PRO A 220 -28.06 -17.66 11.90
N HIS A 221 -26.92 -17.05 11.66
CA HIS A 221 -25.78 -17.57 10.89
C HIS A 221 -24.47 -16.98 11.40
N GLY A 222 -23.35 -17.51 10.92
CA GLY A 222 -22.02 -17.03 11.25
C GLY A 222 -20.98 -18.14 11.22
N THR A 223 -19.71 -17.76 11.46
CA THR A 223 -18.60 -18.70 11.50
C THR A 223 -17.65 -18.37 12.65
N VAL A 224 -17.09 -19.39 13.26
CA VAL A 224 -16.02 -19.28 14.27
C VAL A 224 -14.84 -20.13 13.82
N VAL A 225 -13.70 -19.49 13.67
CA VAL A 225 -12.42 -20.13 13.32
C VAL A 225 -11.52 -20.11 14.56
N ILE A 226 -11.06 -21.29 15.01
CA ILE A 226 -10.27 -21.43 16.24
C ILE A 226 -8.91 -22.01 15.92
N TRP A 227 -7.86 -21.39 16.45
CA TRP A 227 -6.47 -21.84 16.39
C TRP A 227 -6.02 -22.29 17.76
N GLU A 228 -5.43 -23.47 17.81
CA GLU A 228 -4.89 -24.07 19.03
C GLU A 228 -3.51 -24.68 18.74
N ARG A 229 -2.67 -24.84 19.79
CA ARG A 229 -1.34 -25.45 19.74
C ARG A 229 -0.35 -24.66 18.89
N PHE A 230 0.25 -23.64 19.51
CA PHE A 230 1.17 -22.67 18.89
C PHE A 230 2.65 -23.11 19.04
N ASP A 231 3.02 -24.21 18.42
CA ASP A 231 4.34 -24.84 18.58
C ASP A 231 5.53 -23.96 18.14
N PHE A 232 5.37 -23.10 17.14
CA PHE A 232 6.43 -22.17 16.75
C PHE A 232 6.68 -21.10 17.81
N ILE A 233 5.61 -20.58 18.42
CA ILE A 233 5.71 -19.60 19.49
C ILE A 233 6.35 -20.24 20.72
N GLU A 234 5.88 -21.43 21.11
CA GLU A 234 6.40 -22.18 22.26
C GLU A 234 7.91 -22.44 22.15
N LYS A 235 8.36 -22.87 20.97
CA LYS A 235 9.78 -23.13 20.70
C LYS A 235 10.63 -21.87 20.66
N SER A 236 10.08 -20.73 20.25
CA SER A 236 10.85 -19.49 20.06
C SER A 236 10.93 -18.61 21.30
N THR A 237 9.85 -18.52 22.09
CA THR A 237 9.74 -17.56 23.19
C THR A 237 9.58 -18.19 24.59
N GLY A 238 9.19 -19.46 24.62
CA GLY A 238 8.96 -20.21 25.89
C GLY A 238 7.63 -19.86 26.58
N SER A 239 6.92 -18.79 26.18
CA SER A 239 5.63 -18.41 26.74
C SER A 239 4.65 -18.02 25.64
N VAL A 240 3.76 -18.94 25.31
CA VAL A 240 2.70 -18.74 24.31
C VAL A 240 1.81 -17.57 24.71
N TYR A 241 1.37 -17.49 25.95
CA TYR A 241 0.50 -16.45 26.45
C TYR A 241 1.08 -15.04 26.26
N GLN A 242 2.33 -14.83 26.66
CA GLN A 242 2.97 -13.52 26.56
C GLN A 242 3.11 -13.08 25.09
N GLU A 243 3.47 -14.00 24.23
CA GLU A 243 3.62 -13.67 22.80
C GLU A 243 2.28 -13.43 22.13
N LEU A 244 1.24 -14.21 22.43
CA LEU A 244 -0.11 -13.95 21.93
C LEU A 244 -0.68 -12.63 22.45
N SER A 245 -0.38 -12.25 23.69
CA SER A 245 -0.75 -10.92 24.24
C SER A 245 -0.07 -9.80 23.45
N ARG A 246 1.21 -9.95 23.12
CA ARG A 246 1.93 -8.98 22.27
C ARG A 246 1.33 -8.91 20.86
N TYR A 247 0.97 -10.06 20.28
CA TYR A 247 0.31 -10.11 18.98
C TYR A 247 -1.07 -9.47 18.99
N SER A 248 -1.77 -9.44 20.11
CA SER A 248 -3.05 -8.72 20.23
C SER A 248 -2.89 -7.24 19.88
N ASP A 249 -1.86 -6.57 20.43
CA ASP A 249 -1.61 -5.15 20.17
C ASP A 249 -1.16 -4.89 18.73
N THR A 250 -0.18 -5.66 18.24
CA THR A 250 0.32 -5.50 16.87
C THR A 250 -0.75 -5.82 15.82
N THR A 251 -1.65 -6.77 16.12
CA THR A 251 -2.79 -7.10 15.26
C THR A 251 -3.82 -5.97 15.24
N CYS A 252 -4.10 -5.30 16.37
CA CYS A 252 -4.97 -4.13 16.39
C CYS A 252 -4.47 -3.03 15.46
N ASP A 253 -3.19 -2.68 15.56
CA ASP A 253 -2.57 -1.64 14.72
C ASP A 253 -2.62 -2.03 13.24
N TYR A 254 -2.31 -3.28 12.93
CA TYR A 254 -2.31 -3.80 11.56
C TYR A 254 -3.70 -3.78 10.94
N ILE A 255 -4.72 -4.29 11.65
CA ILE A 255 -6.12 -4.31 11.22
C ILE A 255 -6.66 -2.87 11.05
N SER A 256 -6.36 -1.99 12.00
CA SER A 256 -6.73 -0.57 11.95
C SER A 256 -6.30 0.10 10.65
N LEU A 257 -5.13 -0.23 10.14
CA LEU A 257 -4.61 0.31 8.88
C LEU A 257 -5.18 -0.43 7.66
N ILE A 258 -5.15 -1.76 7.66
CA ILE A 258 -5.50 -2.55 6.47
C ILE A 258 -6.97 -2.44 6.11
N PHE A 259 -7.83 -2.48 7.12
CA PHE A 259 -9.28 -2.45 6.96
C PHE A 259 -9.90 -1.07 7.23
N HIS A 260 -9.10 0.00 7.31
CA HIS A 260 -9.57 1.33 7.71
C HIS A 260 -10.77 1.81 6.89
N ARG A 261 -10.85 1.48 5.60
CA ARG A 261 -11.98 1.88 4.75
C ARG A 261 -13.27 1.17 5.17
N PHE A 262 -13.22 -0.12 5.52
CA PHE A 262 -14.36 -0.87 6.02
C PHE A 262 -14.80 -0.39 7.41
N LEU A 263 -13.83 -0.06 8.28
CA LEU A 263 -14.06 0.42 9.64
C LEU A 263 -14.62 1.85 9.70
N ASN A 264 -14.27 2.69 8.72
CA ASN A 264 -14.67 4.11 8.68
C ASN A 264 -15.84 4.40 7.73
N ARG A 265 -16.48 3.38 7.16
CA ARG A 265 -17.69 3.56 6.33
C ARG A 265 -18.82 4.18 7.14
N VAL A 266 -19.60 5.04 6.50
CA VAL A 266 -20.84 5.60 7.08
C VAL A 266 -21.99 4.58 6.94
N GLU A 267 -22.09 3.94 5.77
CA GLU A 267 -23.05 2.89 5.46
C GLU A 267 -22.34 1.54 5.35
N ASN A 268 -22.98 0.46 5.80
CA ASN A 268 -22.43 -0.90 5.79
C ASN A 268 -21.03 -0.96 6.47
N ARG A 269 -20.91 -0.26 7.61
CA ARG A 269 -19.70 -0.26 8.42
C ARG A 269 -19.50 -1.63 9.03
N ILE A 270 -18.28 -2.14 8.94
CA ILE A 270 -17.87 -3.36 9.61
C ILE A 270 -17.31 -3.01 10.99
N SER A 271 -17.82 -3.67 12.03
CA SER A 271 -17.27 -3.58 13.38
C SER A 271 -16.28 -4.73 13.61
N ILE A 272 -15.04 -4.41 13.92
CA ILE A 272 -14.04 -5.40 14.34
C ILE A 272 -13.68 -5.13 15.79
N ARG A 273 -13.73 -6.17 16.63
CA ARG A 273 -13.36 -6.10 18.04
C ARG A 273 -12.23 -7.07 18.33
N VAL A 274 -11.27 -6.63 19.09
CA VAL A 274 -10.22 -7.50 19.67
C VAL A 274 -10.53 -7.63 21.15
N ASN A 275 -10.89 -8.83 21.58
CA ASN A 275 -11.52 -9.09 22.87
C ASN A 275 -12.75 -8.16 23.05
N ASN A 276 -12.65 -7.20 23.96
CA ASN A 276 -13.74 -6.26 24.26
C ASN A 276 -13.51 -4.86 23.65
N PHE A 277 -12.40 -4.63 22.93
CA PHE A 277 -12.04 -3.32 22.38
C PHE A 277 -12.39 -3.22 20.91
N GLU A 278 -13.16 -2.21 20.55
CA GLU A 278 -13.47 -1.92 19.15
C GLU A 278 -12.26 -1.28 18.45
N VAL A 279 -11.92 -1.83 17.30
CA VAL A 279 -10.82 -1.33 16.47
C VAL A 279 -11.31 -0.14 15.64
N SER A 280 -10.60 0.98 15.73
CA SER A 280 -10.87 2.18 14.91
C SER A 280 -9.98 2.21 13.68
N GLY A 281 -10.53 2.60 12.53
CA GLY A 281 -9.75 2.68 11.29
C GLY A 281 -8.76 3.85 11.29
N LEU A 282 -7.51 3.56 10.96
CA LEU A 282 -6.44 4.55 10.79
C LEU A 282 -6.45 5.04 9.34
N ASP A 283 -6.98 6.25 9.08
CA ASP A 283 -6.93 6.84 7.74
C ASP A 283 -5.53 7.42 7.44
N PRO A 284 -4.74 6.77 6.59
CA PRO A 284 -3.38 7.22 6.31
C PRO A 284 -3.30 8.51 5.51
N PHE A 285 -4.42 8.99 4.95
CA PHE A 285 -4.47 10.21 4.14
C PHE A 285 -4.99 11.41 4.91
N LEU A 286 -5.51 11.24 6.14
CA LEU A 286 -6.19 12.27 6.89
C LEU A 286 -7.25 13.00 6.03
N THR A 287 -8.12 12.24 5.39
CA THR A 287 -9.09 12.76 4.39
C THR A 287 -10.04 13.79 4.99
N GLU A 288 -10.35 13.70 6.28
CA GLU A 288 -11.22 14.63 7.00
C GLU A 288 -10.50 15.90 7.47
N HIS A 289 -9.17 15.94 7.45
CA HIS A 289 -8.41 17.08 7.93
C HIS A 289 -8.46 18.24 6.93
N LYS A 290 -8.87 19.43 7.37
CA LYS A 290 -9.11 20.62 6.53
C LYS A 290 -7.91 21.05 5.68
N LYS A 291 -6.68 20.76 6.12
CA LYS A 291 -5.43 21.12 5.42
C LYS A 291 -4.86 19.96 4.58
N THR A 292 -5.50 18.81 4.57
CA THR A 292 -5.16 17.77 3.60
C THR A 292 -5.52 18.26 2.19
N ASN A 293 -4.61 18.09 1.25
CA ASN A 293 -4.81 18.54 -0.13
C ASN A 293 -4.95 17.32 -1.05
N PRO A 294 -6.19 16.85 -1.31
CA PRO A 294 -6.45 15.82 -2.30
C PRO A 294 -6.18 16.39 -3.70
N ARG A 295 -5.44 15.67 -4.51
CA ARG A 295 -5.17 16.02 -5.90
C ARG A 295 -6.17 15.36 -6.84
N ARG A 296 -6.06 15.68 -8.13
CA ARG A 296 -6.97 15.16 -9.14
C ARG A 296 -6.99 13.64 -9.13
N ARG A 297 -8.19 13.08 -8.99
CA ARG A 297 -8.43 11.65 -9.14
C ARG A 297 -8.37 11.26 -10.61
N MET A 298 -7.58 10.24 -10.93
CA MET A 298 -7.37 9.74 -12.30
C MET A 298 -7.89 8.32 -12.41
N LYS A 299 -8.55 8.00 -13.52
CA LYS A 299 -8.91 6.63 -13.90
C LYS A 299 -8.04 6.23 -15.09
N ILE A 300 -7.25 5.18 -14.92
CA ILE A 300 -6.31 4.67 -15.91
C ILE A 300 -6.90 3.39 -16.50
N PRO A 301 -7.19 3.34 -17.80
CA PRO A 301 -7.70 2.13 -18.44
C PRO A 301 -6.59 1.07 -18.55
N VAL A 302 -6.94 -0.17 -18.23
CA VAL A 302 -6.06 -1.36 -18.32
C VAL A 302 -6.88 -2.51 -18.86
N THR A 303 -6.34 -3.22 -19.83
CA THR A 303 -6.98 -4.42 -20.37
C THR A 303 -6.62 -5.62 -19.50
N ASP A 304 -7.62 -6.35 -19.00
CA ASP A 304 -7.41 -7.58 -18.23
C ASP A 304 -6.96 -8.75 -19.11
N THR A 305 -6.66 -9.89 -18.52
CA THR A 305 -6.22 -11.09 -19.23
C THR A 305 -7.28 -11.68 -20.18
N ASN A 306 -8.54 -11.31 -19.99
CA ASN A 306 -9.67 -11.76 -20.81
C ASN A 306 -9.99 -10.76 -21.95
N GLY A 307 -9.22 -9.65 -22.06
CA GLY A 307 -9.42 -8.63 -23.08
C GLY A 307 -10.43 -7.54 -22.69
N ASN A 308 -10.96 -7.54 -21.47
CA ASN A 308 -11.90 -6.51 -21.01
C ASN A 308 -11.19 -5.27 -20.50
N GLU A 309 -11.75 -4.10 -20.76
CA GLU A 309 -11.25 -2.84 -20.20
C GLU A 309 -11.66 -2.70 -18.74
N ARG A 310 -10.68 -2.45 -17.89
CA ARG A 310 -10.81 -2.20 -16.45
C ARG A 310 -10.13 -0.89 -16.09
N TYR A 311 -10.44 -0.35 -14.93
CA TYR A 311 -9.91 0.95 -14.53
C TYR A 311 -9.16 0.83 -13.20
N VAL A 312 -7.91 1.33 -13.22
CA VAL A 312 -7.14 1.58 -12.00
C VAL A 312 -7.38 3.04 -11.60
N THR A 313 -7.83 3.26 -10.37
CA THR A 313 -8.04 4.61 -9.87
C THR A 313 -6.83 5.05 -9.07
N VAL A 314 -6.33 6.25 -9.36
CA VAL A 314 -5.16 6.83 -8.69
C VAL A 314 -5.53 8.21 -8.14
N GLN A 315 -5.25 8.44 -6.86
CA GLN A 315 -5.46 9.74 -6.24
C GLN A 315 -4.29 10.10 -5.34
N PRO A 316 -3.50 11.12 -5.70
CA PRO A 316 -2.46 11.65 -4.84
C PRO A 316 -3.05 12.54 -3.74
N TYR A 317 -2.39 12.53 -2.57
CA TYR A 317 -2.69 13.38 -1.42
C TYR A 317 -1.40 14.05 -0.93
N VAL A 318 -1.54 15.28 -0.46
CA VAL A 318 -0.50 15.99 0.27
C VAL A 318 -1.02 16.24 1.68
N LEU A 319 -0.39 15.61 2.65
CA LEU A 319 -0.75 15.70 4.06
C LEU A 319 -0.45 17.09 4.64
N PRO A 320 -1.16 17.51 5.70
CA PRO A 320 -0.88 18.73 6.42
C PRO A 320 0.50 18.68 7.06
N PHE A 321 1.02 19.84 7.47
CA PHE A 321 2.26 19.87 8.25
C PHE A 321 2.02 19.35 9.67
N GLN A 322 3.05 18.75 10.25
CA GLN A 322 3.00 18.23 11.61
C GLN A 322 2.51 19.26 12.64
N LYS A 323 2.91 20.53 12.51
CA LYS A 323 2.46 21.62 13.39
C LYS A 323 0.97 21.96 13.27
N ASP A 324 0.34 21.55 12.20
CA ASP A 324 -1.08 21.76 11.93
C ASP A 324 -1.94 20.55 12.31
N MET A 325 -1.30 19.47 12.76
CA MET A 325 -1.95 18.24 13.20
C MET A 325 -2.18 18.24 14.71
N THR A 326 -3.31 17.69 15.11
CA THR A 326 -3.59 17.37 16.50
C THR A 326 -2.88 16.07 16.92
N LYS A 327 -2.86 15.76 18.23
CA LYS A 327 -2.37 14.47 18.71
C LYS A 327 -3.16 13.29 18.14
N GLU A 328 -4.46 13.49 17.90
CA GLU A 328 -5.34 12.51 17.31
C GLU A 328 -5.01 12.27 15.82
N ASP A 329 -4.74 13.33 15.06
CA ASP A 329 -4.32 13.21 13.66
C ASP A 329 -3.00 12.44 13.54
N ILE A 330 -2.04 12.74 14.43
CA ILE A 330 -0.77 12.03 14.50
C ILE A 330 -0.98 10.54 14.82
N LYS A 331 -1.91 10.22 15.73
CA LYS A 331 -2.28 8.83 16.04
C LYS A 331 -2.89 8.14 14.83
N LYS A 332 -3.80 8.81 14.09
CA LYS A 332 -4.45 8.27 12.87
C LYS A 332 -3.46 7.89 11.76
N ILE A 333 -2.33 8.52 11.69
CA ILE A 333 -1.26 8.18 10.72
C ILE A 333 -0.21 7.21 11.27
N GLY A 334 -0.45 6.65 12.47
CA GLY A 334 0.44 5.67 13.10
C GLY A 334 1.64 6.27 13.83
N GLY A 335 1.59 7.56 14.21
CA GLY A 335 2.63 8.26 14.95
C GLY A 335 3.57 9.10 14.07
N ILE A 336 4.39 9.93 14.73
CA ILE A 336 5.32 10.87 14.07
C ILE A 336 6.38 10.13 13.24
N GLU A 337 6.91 9.02 13.74
CA GLU A 337 7.91 8.24 13.02
C GLU A 337 7.35 7.66 11.72
N ASN A 338 6.10 7.22 11.74
CA ASN A 338 5.41 6.74 10.55
C ASN A 338 5.10 7.83 9.52
N TYR A 339 5.04 9.09 9.93
CA TYR A 339 4.80 10.19 9.00
C TYR A 339 5.84 10.26 7.88
N ARG A 340 7.12 10.06 8.21
CA ARG A 340 8.22 10.02 7.25
C ARG A 340 8.36 8.67 6.56
N THR A 341 8.29 7.59 7.31
CA THR A 341 8.54 6.24 6.79
C THR A 341 7.42 5.70 5.94
N SER A 342 6.18 6.15 6.17
CA SER A 342 4.98 5.71 5.47
C SER A 342 4.60 6.56 4.25
N GLN A 343 5.52 7.44 3.76
CA GLN A 343 5.32 8.12 2.49
C GLN A 343 5.33 7.13 1.33
N GLY A 344 4.51 7.36 0.31
CA GLY A 344 4.51 6.47 -0.84
C GLY A 344 3.14 6.07 -1.35
N PHE A 345 3.15 4.98 -2.09
CA PHE A 345 1.94 4.35 -2.57
C PHE A 345 1.20 3.61 -1.46
N TYR A 346 -0.13 3.64 -1.57
CA TYR A 346 -1.09 2.86 -0.81
C TYR A 346 -1.99 2.14 -1.80
N ILE A 347 -1.76 0.85 -2.00
CA ILE A 347 -2.45 0.04 -3.00
C ILE A 347 -3.56 -0.75 -2.34
N TYR A 348 -4.77 -0.53 -2.83
CA TYR A 348 -6.00 -1.19 -2.37
C TYR A 348 -6.51 -2.15 -3.43
N ARG A 349 -6.96 -3.31 -2.98
CA ARG A 349 -7.69 -4.29 -3.76
C ARG A 349 -9.07 -4.47 -3.12
N ASN A 350 -10.13 -4.10 -3.82
CA ASN A 350 -11.47 -4.09 -3.26
C ASN A 350 -11.53 -3.45 -1.86
N GLU A 351 -11.01 -2.23 -1.75
CA GLU A 351 -10.92 -1.43 -0.51
C GLU A 351 -9.97 -1.97 0.58
N ARG A 352 -9.48 -3.20 0.48
CA ARG A 352 -8.46 -3.76 1.37
C ARG A 352 -7.08 -3.22 0.99
N LEU A 353 -6.38 -2.64 1.94
CA LEU A 353 -5.00 -2.18 1.74
C LEU A 353 -4.05 -3.39 1.66
N ILE A 354 -3.26 -3.48 0.58
CA ILE A 354 -2.34 -4.60 0.34
C ILE A 354 -0.89 -4.17 0.56
N ILE A 355 -0.54 -3.00 0.06
CA ILE A 355 0.82 -2.45 0.13
C ILE A 355 0.74 -0.99 0.51
N TRP A 356 1.62 -0.54 1.38
CA TRP A 356 1.68 0.86 1.81
C TRP A 356 3.09 1.36 2.05
N GLY A 357 3.23 2.66 2.04
CA GLY A 357 4.45 3.34 2.44
C GLY A 357 5.66 3.02 1.57
N THR A 358 5.51 2.79 0.27
CA THR A 358 6.63 2.49 -0.63
C THR A 358 6.59 3.33 -1.91
N TRP A 359 7.75 3.73 -2.40
CA TRP A 359 7.92 4.38 -3.70
C TRP A 359 8.42 3.42 -4.78
N PHE A 360 8.44 2.10 -4.53
CA PHE A 360 8.93 1.06 -5.46
C PHE A 360 10.31 1.37 -6.05
N GLY A 361 11.30 1.60 -5.18
CA GLY A 361 12.69 1.83 -5.54
C GLY A 361 13.12 3.29 -5.63
N ARG A 362 12.23 4.27 -5.48
CA ARG A 362 12.63 5.67 -5.26
C ARG A 362 12.96 5.90 -3.79
N HIS A 363 13.94 6.75 -3.52
CA HIS A 363 14.34 7.08 -2.14
C HIS A 363 13.27 7.91 -1.43
N LYS A 364 13.00 7.56 -0.19
CA LYS A 364 12.21 8.36 0.73
C LYS A 364 13.08 9.49 1.28
N ASN A 365 12.60 10.70 1.23
CA ASN A 365 13.32 11.85 1.77
C ASN A 365 12.38 12.77 2.58
N GLU A 366 12.96 13.72 3.26
CA GLU A 366 12.22 14.65 4.12
C GLU A 366 11.28 15.56 3.33
N LEU A 367 11.69 15.97 2.13
CA LEU A 367 10.90 16.88 1.30
C LEU A 367 9.63 16.23 0.73
N THR A 368 9.61 14.91 0.61
CA THR A 368 8.47 14.16 0.05
C THR A 368 7.59 13.50 1.11
N LYS A 369 7.86 13.71 2.40
CA LYS A 369 7.15 13.05 3.52
C LYS A 369 5.64 13.32 3.57
N HIS A 370 5.18 14.42 2.98
CA HIS A 370 3.77 14.76 2.90
C HIS A 370 3.01 14.04 1.78
N ALA A 371 3.73 13.49 0.79
CA ALA A 371 3.13 12.89 -0.38
C ALA A 371 2.70 11.43 -0.11
N ARG A 372 1.45 11.13 -0.42
CA ARG A 372 0.88 9.78 -0.42
C ARG A 372 0.03 9.58 -1.67
N VAL A 373 0.09 8.40 -2.27
CA VAL A 373 -0.63 8.11 -3.51
C VAL A 373 -1.50 6.87 -3.31
N MET A 374 -2.80 7.10 -3.30
CA MET A 374 -3.79 6.05 -3.26
C MET A 374 -3.95 5.41 -4.64
N VAL A 375 -3.98 4.09 -4.71
CA VAL A 375 -4.20 3.32 -5.93
C VAL A 375 -5.23 2.23 -5.64
N ASP A 376 -6.39 2.30 -6.29
CA ASP A 376 -7.42 1.27 -6.22
C ASP A 376 -7.36 0.37 -7.44
N ILE A 377 -7.24 -0.93 -7.22
CA ILE A 377 -7.22 -1.96 -8.25
C ILE A 377 -8.40 -2.93 -8.07
N PRO A 378 -9.13 -3.26 -9.12
CA PRO A 378 -10.13 -4.31 -9.08
C PRO A 378 -9.47 -5.69 -9.06
N ASN A 379 -10.15 -6.69 -8.50
CA ASN A 379 -9.65 -8.07 -8.42
C ASN A 379 -9.39 -8.73 -9.80
N SER A 380 -10.07 -8.26 -10.84
CA SER A 380 -9.84 -8.72 -12.23
C SER A 380 -8.42 -8.42 -12.77
N LEU A 381 -7.66 -7.57 -12.10
CA LEU A 381 -6.28 -7.22 -12.47
C LEU A 381 -5.22 -7.91 -11.60
N ASP A 382 -5.60 -8.84 -10.72
CA ASP A 382 -4.69 -9.55 -9.80
C ASP A 382 -3.50 -10.19 -10.52
N ASP A 383 -3.74 -10.80 -11.69
CA ASP A 383 -2.70 -11.48 -12.47
C ASP A 383 -1.69 -10.49 -13.05
N ILE A 384 -2.15 -9.31 -13.46
CA ILE A 384 -1.31 -8.25 -14.04
C ILE A 384 -0.43 -7.62 -12.95
N TRP A 385 -0.95 -7.45 -11.73
CA TRP A 385 -0.21 -6.92 -10.59
C TRP A 385 0.68 -7.96 -9.90
N GLY A 386 0.54 -9.25 -10.25
CA GLY A 386 1.32 -10.32 -9.66
C GLY A 386 1.18 -10.39 -8.14
N ILE A 387 -0.06 -10.19 -7.65
CA ILE A 387 -0.37 -10.24 -6.21
C ILE A 387 -0.12 -11.65 -5.70
N ASP A 388 0.67 -11.79 -4.65
CA ASP A 388 0.98 -13.07 -4.02
C ASP A 388 -0.19 -13.63 -3.18
N ILE A 389 -0.04 -14.88 -2.74
CA ILE A 389 -1.05 -15.58 -1.92
C ILE A 389 -1.30 -14.82 -0.61
N LYS A 390 -0.27 -14.25 -0.02
CA LYS A 390 -0.34 -13.51 1.25
C LYS A 390 -0.86 -12.09 1.10
N LYS A 391 -1.12 -11.62 -0.12
CA LYS A 391 -1.54 -10.24 -0.43
C LYS A 391 -0.60 -9.17 0.17
N GLN A 392 0.69 -9.49 0.30
CA GLN A 392 1.72 -8.61 0.88
C GLN A 392 2.65 -8.00 -0.16
N ASN A 393 2.70 -8.58 -1.35
CA ASN A 393 3.54 -8.12 -2.44
C ASN A 393 2.71 -7.90 -3.71
N ALA A 394 2.99 -6.79 -4.38
CA ALA A 394 2.54 -6.55 -5.74
C ALA A 394 3.67 -5.89 -6.52
N ARG A 395 3.66 -6.08 -7.84
CA ARG A 395 4.60 -5.42 -8.74
C ARG A 395 3.83 -4.44 -9.60
N ILE A 396 4.32 -3.20 -9.68
CA ILE A 396 3.71 -2.24 -10.61
C ILE A 396 3.84 -2.78 -12.04
N PRO A 397 2.71 -2.99 -12.74
CA PRO A 397 2.74 -3.39 -14.14
C PRO A 397 3.48 -2.37 -14.99
N LYS A 398 4.28 -2.85 -15.94
CA LYS A 398 5.08 -1.96 -16.81
C LYS A 398 4.21 -0.94 -17.55
N ILE A 399 3.00 -1.34 -17.94
CA ILE A 399 2.03 -0.49 -18.64
C ILE A 399 1.58 0.72 -17.80
N LEU A 400 1.53 0.58 -16.47
CA LEU A 400 1.09 1.64 -15.55
C LEU A 400 2.25 2.50 -15.03
N LYS A 401 3.50 2.03 -15.19
CA LYS A 401 4.66 2.66 -14.57
C LYS A 401 4.80 4.15 -14.90
N ASN A 402 4.59 4.52 -16.17
CA ASN A 402 4.72 5.91 -16.60
C ASN A 402 3.60 6.81 -16.07
N GLN A 403 2.37 6.30 -16.00
CA GLN A 403 1.21 7.06 -15.53
C GLN A 403 1.24 7.25 -14.02
N LEU A 404 1.61 6.19 -13.28
CA LEU A 404 1.83 6.26 -11.83
C LEU A 404 3.03 7.15 -11.49
N SER A 405 4.10 7.15 -12.30
CA SER A 405 5.23 8.06 -12.14
C SER A 405 4.81 9.52 -12.19
N LYS A 406 3.97 9.92 -13.17
CA LYS A 406 3.46 11.30 -13.27
C LYS A 406 2.65 11.71 -12.04
N ALA A 407 1.79 10.80 -11.52
CA ALA A 407 1.01 11.07 -10.31
C ALA A 407 1.92 11.27 -9.08
N VAL A 408 2.99 10.49 -8.98
CA VAL A 408 4.00 10.63 -7.93
C VAL A 408 4.74 11.95 -8.06
N ASP A 409 5.21 12.26 -9.26
CA ASP A 409 5.98 13.49 -9.52
C ASP A 409 5.13 14.73 -9.15
N GLU A 410 3.84 14.75 -9.50
CA GLU A 410 2.92 15.82 -9.08
C GLU A 410 2.80 15.93 -7.55
N ALA A 411 2.61 14.80 -6.85
CA ALA A 411 2.47 14.81 -5.39
C ALA A 411 3.78 15.22 -4.70
N MET A 412 4.91 14.73 -5.20
CA MET A 412 6.24 15.06 -4.67
C MET A 412 6.58 16.54 -4.91
N ASP A 413 6.36 17.06 -6.11
CA ASP A 413 6.60 18.48 -6.43
C ASP A 413 5.81 19.41 -5.51
N ILE A 414 4.54 19.09 -5.23
CA ILE A 414 3.73 19.88 -4.32
C ILE A 414 4.25 19.76 -2.89
N SER A 415 4.60 18.54 -2.43
CA SER A 415 5.21 18.35 -1.12
C SER A 415 6.49 19.19 -0.97
N ILE A 416 7.35 19.16 -1.97
CA ILE A 416 8.59 19.95 -2.03
C ILE A 416 8.27 21.44 -2.01
N ARG A 417 7.39 21.94 -2.89
CA ARG A 417 6.99 23.35 -2.93
C ARG A 417 6.39 23.79 -1.61
N THR A 418 5.55 22.96 -1.00
CA THR A 418 4.95 23.26 0.29
C THR A 418 6.01 23.45 1.37
N GLN A 419 7.08 22.65 1.37
CA GLN A 419 8.19 22.78 2.33
C GLN A 419 9.14 23.93 2.00
N THR A 420 9.46 24.12 0.71
CA THR A 420 10.36 25.19 0.27
C THR A 420 9.71 26.56 0.37
N HIS A 421 8.40 26.68 0.19
CA HIS A 421 7.69 27.94 0.37
C HIS A 421 7.52 28.39 1.81
N ARG A 422 7.74 27.53 2.81
CA ARG A 422 7.72 27.95 4.23
C ARG A 422 9.01 28.61 4.71
N GLY A 423 10.14 28.42 4.01
CA GLY A 423 11.35 29.25 4.19
C GLY A 423 11.30 30.57 3.43
N ARG A 424 10.39 30.71 2.46
CA ARG A 424 10.17 31.88 1.61
C ARG A 424 8.68 32.19 1.46
N ILE A 425 7.90 32.19 2.53
CA ILE A 425 6.63 32.91 2.49
C ILE A 425 6.95 34.34 2.81
N ASN A 426 7.19 35.03 1.77
CA ASN A 426 6.37 36.14 1.30
C ASN A 426 6.85 36.35 -0.11
N LYS A 427 5.96 36.69 -1.01
CA LYS A 427 6.31 37.33 -2.26
C LYS A 427 7.71 37.89 -2.11
N VAL A 428 8.56 37.71 -3.09
CA VAL A 428 9.72 38.58 -3.24
C VAL A 428 9.13 39.97 -3.24
N ASP A 429 8.93 40.50 -2.05
CA ASP A 429 8.54 41.87 -1.88
C ASP A 429 9.84 42.59 -2.19
N GLU A 430 9.86 43.31 -3.30
CA GLU A 430 11.01 44.10 -3.73
C GLU A 430 11.47 45.09 -2.61
N ASN A 431 10.71 45.19 -1.56
CA ASN A 431 10.96 46.04 -0.37
C ASN A 431 11.58 45.29 0.83
N VAL A 432 11.90 43.98 0.73
CA VAL A 432 12.51 43.22 1.83
C VAL A 432 13.96 42.94 1.56
N ASP A 433 14.83 43.39 2.45
CA ASP A 433 16.26 43.11 2.43
C ASP A 433 16.55 41.77 3.12
N TYR A 434 16.83 40.75 2.32
CA TYR A 434 17.23 39.42 2.81
C TYR A 434 18.75 39.40 3.09
N ILE A 435 19.15 38.67 4.12
CA ILE A 435 20.58 38.46 4.43
C ILE A 435 21.22 37.47 3.46
N TRP A 436 20.44 36.45 3.02
CA TRP A 436 20.92 35.43 2.11
C TRP A 436 20.23 35.49 0.76
N ASP A 437 21.03 35.58 -0.31
CA ASP A 437 20.59 35.43 -1.68
C ASP A 437 20.75 33.98 -2.14
N ARG A 438 19.68 33.41 -2.73
CA ARG A 438 19.74 32.12 -3.39
C ARG A 438 20.07 32.35 -4.87
N VAL A 439 21.31 32.04 -5.26
CA VAL A 439 21.80 32.22 -6.61
C VAL A 439 21.70 30.91 -7.38
N GLN A 440 21.00 30.92 -8.52
CA GLN A 440 20.91 29.77 -9.40
C GLN A 440 22.15 29.70 -10.30
N GLU A 441 22.90 28.61 -10.17
CA GLU A 441 24.07 28.31 -10.99
C GLU A 441 23.67 27.50 -12.24
N ARG A 442 24.69 27.22 -13.09
CA ARG A 442 24.48 26.34 -14.25
C ARG A 442 24.07 24.95 -13.81
N ASN A 443 23.31 24.24 -14.64
CA ASN A 443 22.78 22.88 -14.36
C ASN A 443 21.76 22.77 -13.22
N ASN A 444 20.98 23.83 -12.97
CA ASN A 444 19.95 23.84 -11.95
C ASN A 444 20.47 23.62 -10.52
N GLN A 445 21.73 23.96 -10.28
CA GLN A 445 22.34 24.00 -8.96
C GLN A 445 22.11 25.36 -8.31
N PHE A 446 22.10 25.42 -6.99
CA PHE A 446 21.90 26.66 -6.25
C PHE A 446 23.03 26.84 -5.24
N THR A 447 23.53 28.06 -5.15
CA THR A 447 24.41 28.53 -4.08
C THR A 447 23.70 29.56 -3.23
N TYR A 448 24.16 29.73 -2.01
CA TYR A 448 23.66 30.76 -1.11
C TYR A 448 24.80 31.74 -0.84
N LYS A 449 24.55 33.00 -1.15
CA LYS A 449 25.51 34.10 -0.92
C LYS A 449 24.90 35.10 0.03
N LEU A 450 25.72 35.72 0.85
CA LEU A 450 25.31 36.83 1.69
C LEU A 450 25.04 38.05 0.81
N ASN A 451 23.93 38.72 1.04
CA ASN A 451 23.53 39.90 0.29
C ASN A 451 24.37 41.10 0.77
N ARG A 452 25.49 41.42 0.03
CA ARG A 452 26.38 42.53 0.34
C ARG A 452 25.75 43.90 0.15
N ASP A 453 24.61 43.97 -0.55
CA ASP A 453 23.84 45.17 -0.80
C ASP A 453 22.74 45.39 0.27
N SER A 454 22.67 44.52 1.28
CA SER A 454 21.79 44.70 2.40
C SER A 454 22.26 45.89 3.26
N ARG A 455 21.31 46.61 3.84
CA ARG A 455 21.58 47.83 4.65
C ARG A 455 22.50 47.57 5.84
N ILE A 456 22.53 46.37 6.38
CA ILE A 456 23.44 46.00 7.46
C ILE A 456 24.88 46.09 6.99
N PHE A 457 25.17 45.63 5.76
CA PHE A 457 26.49 45.73 5.18
C PHE A 457 26.86 47.13 4.74
N ASP A 458 25.89 47.97 4.29
CA ASP A 458 26.11 49.36 3.99
C ASP A 458 26.58 50.15 5.23
N LEU A 459 25.90 49.92 6.38
CA LEU A 459 26.30 50.51 7.64
C LEU A 459 27.72 50.10 8.08
N LEU A 460 28.16 48.89 7.72
CA LEU A 460 29.49 48.39 8.03
C LEU A 460 30.54 48.99 7.10
N LYS A 461 30.25 49.06 5.79
CA LYS A 461 31.14 49.64 4.75
C LYS A 461 31.49 51.10 5.07
N ASP A 462 30.50 51.86 5.55
CA ASP A 462 30.70 53.28 5.91
C ASP A 462 31.61 53.50 7.15
N LYS A 463 31.89 52.43 7.90
CA LYS A 463 32.67 52.49 9.15
C LYS A 463 34.09 51.94 9.05
N VAL A 464 34.41 51.23 7.99
CA VAL A 464 35.68 50.56 7.84
C VAL A 464 36.41 51.08 6.58
N ASP A 465 37.73 50.99 6.57
CA ASP A 465 38.50 51.30 5.40
C ASP A 465 38.46 50.14 4.39
N ASP A 466 38.84 50.41 3.14
CA ASP A 466 38.79 49.43 2.05
C ASP A 466 39.60 48.14 2.32
N SER A 467 40.70 48.26 3.07
CA SER A 467 41.52 47.11 3.42
C SER A 467 40.86 46.20 4.43
N THR A 468 40.21 46.79 5.42
CA THR A 468 39.41 46.11 6.43
C THR A 468 38.14 45.49 5.80
N TRP A 469 37.49 46.20 4.87
CA TRP A 469 36.37 45.65 4.13
C TRP A 469 36.75 44.42 3.31
N SER A 470 37.90 44.47 2.63
CA SER A 470 38.38 43.33 1.85
C SER A 470 38.64 42.08 2.71
N LEU A 471 39.12 42.28 3.95
CA LEU A 471 39.27 41.17 4.91
C LEU A 471 37.92 40.61 5.38
N ILE A 472 36.94 41.47 5.65
CA ILE A 472 35.60 41.10 6.02
C ILE A 472 34.96 40.28 4.87
N ASP A 473 35.06 40.78 3.64
CA ASP A 473 34.48 40.12 2.48
C ASP A 473 35.07 38.73 2.25
N MET A 474 36.40 38.58 2.43
CA MET A 474 37.07 37.28 2.40
C MET A 474 36.51 36.31 3.46
N VAL A 475 36.28 36.78 4.69
CA VAL A 475 35.67 35.97 5.76
C VAL A 475 34.23 35.56 5.40
N LEU A 476 33.46 36.49 4.81
CA LEU A 476 32.09 36.19 4.34
C LEU A 476 32.07 35.16 3.22
N GLU A 477 33.03 35.22 2.27
CA GLU A 477 33.20 34.22 1.22
C GLU A 477 33.55 32.84 1.79
N GLU A 478 34.37 32.76 2.84
CA GLU A 478 34.69 31.51 3.54
C GLU A 478 33.45 30.95 4.23
N ILE A 479 32.60 31.77 4.86
CA ILE A 479 31.32 31.35 5.47
C ILE A 479 30.37 30.78 4.42
N GLU A 480 30.24 31.43 3.25
CA GLU A 480 29.42 30.98 2.14
C GLU A 480 29.90 29.65 1.55
N SER A 481 31.22 29.47 1.45
CA SER A 481 31.84 28.27 0.88
C SER A 481 31.76 27.06 1.82
N ASN A 482 31.65 27.31 3.13
CA ASN A 482 31.68 26.27 4.15
C ASN A 482 30.34 26.05 4.85
N ILE A 483 29.20 26.40 4.22
CA ILE A 483 27.88 26.13 4.79
C ILE A 483 27.71 24.61 4.93
N PRO A 484 27.43 24.08 6.15
CA PRO A 484 27.36 22.65 6.39
C PRO A 484 26.01 22.08 5.94
N TYR A 485 25.74 22.12 4.63
CA TYR A 485 24.46 21.72 4.04
C TYR A 485 24.02 20.32 4.44
N GLN A 486 24.97 19.37 4.51
CA GLN A 486 24.65 17.99 4.87
C GLN A 486 24.20 17.88 6.33
N GLN A 487 24.92 18.57 7.25
CA GLN A 487 24.56 18.56 8.66
C GLN A 487 23.22 19.28 8.89
N ILE A 488 23.03 20.45 8.30
CA ILE A 488 21.74 21.18 8.36
C ILE A 488 20.59 20.32 7.84
N TYR A 489 20.84 19.56 6.77
CA TYR A 489 19.82 18.65 6.22
C TYR A 489 19.50 17.52 7.20
N ILE A 490 20.52 16.91 7.81
CA ILE A 490 20.34 15.83 8.79
C ILE A 490 19.58 16.34 10.01
N ASP A 491 20.04 17.43 10.62
CA ASP A 491 19.44 18.00 11.84
C ASP A 491 18.00 18.45 11.59
N LYS A 492 17.71 19.05 10.45
CA LYS A 492 16.36 19.43 10.04
C LYS A 492 15.47 18.21 9.77
N SER A 493 16.04 17.13 9.21
CA SER A 493 15.33 15.90 8.95
C SER A 493 14.96 15.16 10.23
N GLN A 494 15.73 15.36 11.30
CA GLN A 494 15.53 14.78 12.62
C GLN A 494 14.71 15.68 13.56
N ASN A 495 14.21 16.83 13.08
CA ASN A 495 13.55 17.86 13.88
C ASN A 495 14.42 18.39 15.06
N GLN A 496 15.75 18.32 14.91
CA GLN A 496 16.72 18.78 15.91
C GLN A 496 17.16 20.23 15.67
N VAL A 497 16.72 20.87 14.60
CA VAL A 497 16.94 22.29 14.39
C VAL A 497 16.06 23.07 15.34
N PHE A 498 16.69 23.82 16.22
CA PHE A 498 16.01 24.69 17.19
C PHE A 498 15.17 25.74 16.42
N ASP A 499 13.84 25.71 16.58
CA ASP A 499 12.95 26.72 15.99
C ASP A 499 12.87 27.88 17.00
N GLU A 500 13.78 28.83 16.81
CA GLU A 500 14.08 29.90 17.75
C GLU A 500 13.02 31.01 17.80
N LYS A 501 11.81 30.69 18.16
CA LYS A 501 10.84 31.72 18.60
C LYS A 501 10.68 31.69 20.13
N THR A 502 11.80 31.88 20.83
CA THR A 502 11.79 32.01 22.29
C THR A 502 11.80 33.50 22.69
N ASP A 503 11.30 33.80 23.89
CA ASP A 503 11.34 35.13 24.47
C ASP A 503 12.76 35.69 24.60
N GLU A 504 13.77 34.80 24.75
CA GLU A 504 15.19 35.17 24.78
C GLU A 504 15.67 35.76 23.45
N ARG A 505 15.25 35.18 22.31
CA ARG A 505 15.63 35.72 21.00
C ARG A 505 14.92 37.03 20.70
N LEU A 506 13.69 37.24 21.19
CA LEU A 506 13.01 38.50 21.06
C LEU A 506 13.82 39.63 21.75
N ALA A 507 14.35 39.36 22.95
CA ALA A 507 15.19 40.30 23.68
C ALA A 507 16.50 40.61 22.95
N GLU A 508 17.15 39.59 22.32
CA GLU A 508 18.33 39.81 21.51
C GLU A 508 18.04 40.65 20.26
N VAL A 509 16.93 40.37 19.56
CA VAL A 509 16.53 41.14 18.38
C VAL A 509 16.17 42.54 18.75
N GLU A 510 15.51 42.79 19.89
CA GLU A 510 15.23 44.10 20.43
C GLU A 510 16.53 44.88 20.74
N ALA A 511 17.49 44.26 21.41
CA ALA A 511 18.79 44.87 21.71
C ALA A 511 19.54 45.25 20.43
N LYS A 512 19.53 44.39 19.40
CA LYS A 512 20.12 44.70 18.09
C LYS A 512 19.41 45.83 17.39
N ALA A 513 18.08 45.89 17.43
CA ALA A 513 17.30 46.99 16.85
C ALA A 513 17.65 48.32 17.49
N LEU A 514 17.67 48.38 18.83
CA LEU A 514 18.03 49.59 19.58
C LEU A 514 19.46 50.06 19.27
N MET A 515 20.42 49.11 19.17
CA MET A 515 21.80 49.42 18.81
C MET A 515 21.91 50.03 17.40
N LEU A 516 21.21 49.48 16.42
CA LEU A 516 21.21 50.01 15.05
C LEU A 516 20.51 51.36 14.93
N ILE A 517 19.42 51.57 15.67
CA ILE A 517 18.74 52.88 15.76
C ILE A 517 19.68 53.92 16.36
N ASP A 518 20.39 53.60 17.44
CA ASP A 518 21.37 54.53 18.07
C ASP A 518 22.54 54.85 17.13
N MET A 519 23.03 53.84 16.38
CA MET A 519 24.05 54.06 15.36
C MET A 519 23.55 54.99 14.25
N ALA A 520 22.34 54.79 13.73
CA ALA A 520 21.78 55.61 12.67
C ALA A 520 21.57 57.06 13.15
N LYS A 521 21.15 57.27 14.42
CA LYS A 521 21.09 58.60 15.04
C LYS A 521 22.46 59.30 15.09
N LYS A 522 23.50 58.58 15.48
CA LYS A 522 24.88 59.11 15.53
C LYS A 522 25.45 59.46 14.16
N MET A 523 24.90 58.89 13.08
CA MET A 523 25.24 59.18 11.70
C MET A 523 24.49 60.38 11.11
N GLY A 524 23.68 61.06 11.90
CA GLY A 524 23.01 62.32 11.50
C GLY A 524 21.60 62.13 10.97
N ASN A 525 21.04 60.90 11.05
CA ASN A 525 19.67 60.65 10.66
C ASN A 525 18.75 60.88 11.89
N SER A 526 17.98 61.95 11.85
CA SER A 526 17.15 62.39 12.99
C SER A 526 15.69 61.89 12.93
N ASP A 527 15.28 61.30 11.81
CA ASP A 527 13.94 60.74 11.67
C ASP A 527 13.88 59.27 12.12
N ILE A 528 13.51 59.07 13.38
CA ILE A 528 13.48 57.78 14.03
C ILE A 528 12.39 56.86 13.42
N HIS A 529 11.25 57.43 13.04
CA HIS A 529 10.18 56.67 12.39
C HIS A 529 10.64 56.07 11.06
N SER A 530 11.34 56.83 10.24
CA SER A 530 11.92 56.35 8.99
C SER A 530 12.98 55.28 9.23
N ILE A 531 13.79 55.40 10.29
CA ILE A 531 14.81 54.39 10.66
C ILE A 531 14.12 53.06 11.03
N ILE A 532 13.09 53.12 11.87
CA ILE A 532 12.33 51.92 12.30
C ILE A 532 11.66 51.26 11.09
N GLU A 533 10.98 52.04 10.24
CA GLU A 533 10.31 51.51 9.07
C GLU A 533 11.27 50.79 8.14
N VAL A 534 12.44 51.34 7.92
CA VAL A 534 13.50 50.81 7.11
C VAL A 534 14.12 49.55 7.72
N LEU A 535 14.39 49.58 9.05
CA LEU A 535 14.98 48.44 9.76
C LEU A 535 14.07 47.22 9.73
N PHE A 536 12.77 47.42 9.92
CA PHE A 536 11.81 46.33 9.93
C PHE A 536 11.40 45.80 8.53
N ARG A 537 12.06 46.28 7.47
CA ARG A 537 12.04 45.66 6.15
C ARG A 537 13.16 44.64 5.94
N SER A 538 14.13 44.55 6.87
CA SER A 538 15.28 43.64 6.81
C SER A 538 15.14 42.46 7.79
N GLU A 539 15.80 41.34 7.47
CA GLU A 539 16.00 40.24 8.40
C GLU A 539 17.04 40.62 9.48
N PRO A 540 16.87 40.20 10.75
CA PRO A 540 15.79 39.36 11.28
C PRO A 540 14.54 40.11 11.71
N PHE A 541 14.51 41.43 11.65
CA PHE A 541 13.50 42.30 12.27
C PHE A 541 12.10 42.15 11.67
N ILE A 542 12.01 41.88 10.37
CA ILE A 542 10.74 41.66 9.65
C ILE A 542 9.90 40.53 10.25
N ALA A 543 10.54 39.56 10.92
CA ALA A 543 9.85 38.45 11.60
C ALA A 543 9.15 38.85 12.90
N TYR A 544 9.35 40.10 13.40
CA TYR A 544 8.88 40.57 14.70
C TYR A 544 8.03 41.85 14.58
N PRO A 545 6.86 41.81 13.91
CA PRO A 545 6.04 43.03 13.72
C PRO A 545 5.57 43.67 15.03
N ALA A 546 5.34 42.86 16.08
CA ALA A 546 4.96 43.37 17.39
C ALA A 546 6.07 44.24 18.05
N LEU A 547 7.34 43.92 17.78
CA LEU A 547 8.47 44.72 18.24
C LEU A 547 8.53 46.07 17.53
N LYS A 548 8.19 46.10 16.22
CA LYS A 548 8.07 47.35 15.47
C LYS A 548 7.08 48.32 16.14
N GLU A 549 5.84 47.82 16.42
CA GLU A 549 4.80 48.60 17.07
C GLU A 549 5.21 49.12 18.47
N LYS A 550 5.99 48.30 19.20
CA LYS A 550 6.52 48.69 20.50
C LYS A 550 7.50 49.85 20.36
N LEU A 551 8.50 49.71 19.47
CA LEU A 551 9.53 50.72 19.28
C LEU A 551 8.99 52.03 18.67
N GLU A 552 7.93 51.98 17.87
CA GLU A 552 7.23 53.18 17.36
C GLU A 552 6.45 53.93 18.44
N LYS A 553 6.00 53.26 19.51
CA LYS A 553 5.30 53.88 20.64
C LYS A 553 6.24 54.48 21.69
N ASP A 554 7.47 53.94 21.79
CA ASP A 554 8.47 54.36 22.77
C ASP A 554 9.29 55.57 22.27
N VAL A 555 9.02 56.03 21.05
CA VAL A 555 9.61 57.21 20.41
C VAL A 555 8.63 58.36 20.37
#